data_01c5260c74e20ad2b40a822a00066e40
#
_entry.id   01c5260c74e20ad2b40a822a00066e40
#
_cell.length_a   1.000
_cell.length_b   1.000
_cell.length_c   1.000
_cell.angle_alpha   90.00
_cell.angle_beta   90.00
_cell.angle_gamma   90.00
#
_symmetry.space_group_name_H-M   'P 1'
#
loop_
_entity.id
_entity.type
_entity.pdbx_description
1 polymer ?
#
loop_
_entity_poly.entity_id
_entity_poly.type
_entity_poly.pdbx_seq_one_letter_code
_entity_poly.pdbx_strand_id
1 'polypeptide(L)'
;MSDDLLVQPQNIRIPLQAIRGRGTATALAHRFAKDQRERADDGWSHPRALGSAEGVGQGGTGTAQDGNPNGGGAEEGDAWGGGDEGACASPSPATRVHFETARSALCANDSPDIFFELSVNPYRGCEHGCIYCYARPTHSYLNFSPGLDFETQIVAKHNIAQVLRQELAQPRYVPRLLNIGSATDCYQPVERDLKLTRSVIEVMREARHPFSLITKSSGVERDLDLLAPLAAQRLAAVYVTIATLDAALARRMEPRAAAPHRRLRTIRALAEAGVPVGVSVAPQIPFITEDMEQVLEAARDAGARTAFYTVLRLPWELDALFREWLTVHYPQRAARVMARVQDLHHLTDAQRAAGKTYDSDFATRMKGSGLWADLLHQRFANTCRRLGLNREREGLDLGQFRPGLLRGQGSLF
;
A
#
# COMPACT_ATOMS: atom_id res chain seq x y z
N MET A 1 28.83 57.49 -2.86
CA MET A 1 28.38 56.55 -3.87
C MET A 1 28.90 55.21 -3.42
N SER A 2 28.10 54.48 -2.67
CA SER A 2 28.39 53.15 -2.15
C SER A 2 27.30 52.24 -2.68
N ASP A 3 27.65 51.47 -3.69
CA ASP A 3 26.76 50.44 -4.21
C ASP A 3 26.71 49.27 -3.20
N ASP A 4 25.61 49.21 -2.45
CA ASP A 4 25.26 48.06 -1.67
C ASP A 4 24.87 46.90 -2.62
N LEU A 5 25.81 46.01 -2.85
CA LEU A 5 25.56 44.69 -3.46
C LEU A 5 24.75 43.86 -2.47
N LEU A 6 23.43 43.96 -2.56
CA LEU A 6 22.54 42.97 -1.96
C LEU A 6 22.77 41.66 -2.65
N VAL A 7 23.60 40.80 -2.07
CA VAL A 7 23.74 39.41 -2.45
C VAL A 7 22.39 38.76 -2.15
N GLN A 8 21.61 38.48 -3.20
CA GLN A 8 20.42 37.67 -3.05
C GLN A 8 20.83 36.27 -2.51
N PRO A 9 20.18 35.75 -1.47
CA PRO A 9 20.50 34.43 -0.98
C PRO A 9 20.23 33.43 -2.10
N GLN A 10 21.26 32.77 -2.56
CA GLN A 10 21.11 31.64 -3.47
C GLN A 10 20.36 30.58 -2.70
N ASN A 11 19.12 30.31 -3.09
CA ASN A 11 18.34 29.17 -2.60
C ASN A 11 19.12 27.90 -2.92
N ILE A 12 19.91 27.41 -2.00
CA ILE A 12 20.58 26.11 -2.11
C ILE A 12 19.48 25.06 -2.00
N ARG A 13 18.98 24.60 -3.15
CA ARG A 13 18.06 23.47 -3.22
C ARG A 13 18.81 22.23 -2.78
N ILE A 14 18.37 21.62 -1.68
CA ILE A 14 18.93 20.34 -1.23
C ILE A 14 18.58 19.30 -2.31
N PRO A 15 19.57 18.56 -2.86
CA PRO A 15 19.30 17.53 -3.86
C PRO A 15 18.30 16.50 -3.34
N LEU A 16 17.35 16.10 -4.20
CA LEU A 16 16.43 15.02 -3.90
C LEU A 16 17.21 13.71 -3.70
N GLN A 17 17.16 13.15 -2.51
CA GLN A 17 17.78 11.87 -2.18
C GLN A 17 16.73 10.90 -1.68
N ALA A 18 16.88 9.63 -2.07
CA ALA A 18 16.02 8.57 -1.56
C ALA A 18 16.15 8.45 -0.03
N ILE A 19 15.03 8.36 0.67
CA ILE A 19 15.00 8.11 2.11
C ILE A 19 14.88 6.60 2.33
N ARG A 20 15.79 6.03 3.11
CA ARG A 20 15.82 4.59 3.37
C ARG A 20 14.47 4.12 3.96
N GLY A 21 13.86 3.11 3.32
CA GLY A 21 12.59 2.54 3.76
C GLY A 21 11.37 3.46 3.56
N ARG A 22 11.46 4.49 2.68
CA ARG A 22 10.35 5.37 2.32
C ARG A 22 10.22 5.46 0.80
N GLY A 23 8.97 5.57 0.32
CA GLY A 23 8.68 5.66 -1.11
C GLY A 23 8.87 7.08 -1.65
N THR A 24 8.72 8.09 -0.80
CA THR A 24 8.89 9.50 -1.16
C THR A 24 10.09 10.12 -0.48
N ALA A 25 10.72 11.08 -1.15
CA ALA A 25 11.84 11.85 -0.63
C ALA A 25 11.40 13.17 0.03
N THR A 26 10.16 13.61 -0.21
CA THR A 26 9.69 14.95 0.14
C THR A 26 8.38 14.93 0.91
N ALA A 27 8.16 15.98 1.70
CA ALA A 27 6.87 16.35 2.25
C ALA A 27 6.27 17.44 1.33
N LEU A 28 5.76 17.02 0.16
CA LEU A 28 5.15 17.92 -0.80
C LEU A 28 3.97 18.67 -0.18
N ALA A 29 3.86 19.97 -0.47
CA ALA A 29 2.73 20.77 -0.04
C ALA A 29 1.43 20.22 -0.68
N HIS A 30 0.39 20.09 0.12
CA HIS A 30 -0.90 19.62 -0.36
C HIS A 30 -1.74 20.78 -0.91
N ARG A 31 -2.72 20.48 -1.78
CA ARG A 31 -3.55 21.48 -2.48
C ARG A 31 -4.37 22.42 -1.57
N PHE A 32 -4.52 22.11 -0.29
CA PHE A 32 -5.21 22.94 0.69
C PHE A 32 -4.23 23.73 1.58
N ALA A 33 -2.91 23.60 1.39
CA ALA A 33 -1.91 24.33 2.16
C ALA A 33 -2.00 25.82 1.83
N LYS A 34 -2.10 26.65 2.87
CA LYS A 34 -2.12 28.11 2.72
C LYS A 34 -0.70 28.68 2.57
N ASP A 35 0.29 27.97 3.11
CA ASP A 35 1.69 28.37 3.13
C ASP A 35 2.53 27.27 2.46
N GLN A 36 3.47 27.67 1.61
CA GLN A 36 4.50 26.78 1.11
C GLN A 36 5.68 26.81 2.07
N ARG A 37 5.93 25.71 2.76
CA ARG A 37 7.12 25.52 3.58
C ARG A 37 8.16 24.75 2.78
N GLU A 38 9.13 25.44 2.25
CA GLU A 38 10.31 24.80 1.68
C GLU A 38 11.31 24.48 2.80
N ARG A 39 11.97 23.33 2.68
CA ARG A 39 13.06 22.96 3.56
C ARG A 39 14.26 23.79 3.16
N ALA A 40 14.57 24.85 3.87
CA ALA A 40 15.78 25.64 3.71
C ALA A 40 16.85 25.11 4.67
N ASP A 41 18.07 24.96 4.19
CA ASP A 41 19.22 24.74 5.06
C ASP A 41 19.65 26.13 5.59
N ASP A 42 19.43 26.34 6.88
CA ASP A 42 19.80 27.57 7.59
C ASP A 42 21.27 27.56 8.06
N GLY A 43 22.04 26.54 7.64
CA GLY A 43 23.44 26.37 8.03
C GLY A 43 23.64 25.83 9.45
N TRP A 44 22.57 25.58 10.22
CA TRP A 44 22.63 24.99 11.56
C TRP A 44 22.49 23.48 11.57
N SER A 45 22.19 22.88 10.43
CA SER A 45 22.19 21.43 10.26
C SER A 45 23.62 20.89 10.21
N HIS A 46 24.26 20.76 11.35
CA HIS A 46 25.51 20.01 11.40
C HIS A 46 25.24 18.56 10.96
N PRO A 47 25.99 18.04 9.97
CA PRO A 47 26.09 16.60 9.84
C PRO A 47 26.67 16.11 11.17
N ARG A 48 25.90 15.35 11.94
CA ARG A 48 26.45 14.63 13.08
C ARG A 48 27.59 13.79 12.51
N ALA A 49 28.81 14.25 12.72
CA ALA A 49 30.01 13.46 12.49
C ALA A 49 29.78 12.14 13.22
N LEU A 50 29.85 11.05 12.50
CA LEU A 50 30.00 9.72 13.06
C LEU A 50 31.28 9.79 13.90
N GLY A 51 31.11 9.94 15.22
CA GLY A 51 32.19 9.97 16.16
C GLY A 51 32.98 8.68 16.06
N SER A 52 34.24 8.82 15.67
CA SER A 52 35.28 7.88 15.93
C SER A 52 35.24 7.52 17.41
N ALA A 53 34.88 6.30 17.72
CA ALA A 53 35.07 5.71 19.03
C ALA A 53 36.56 5.45 19.18
N GLU A 54 37.32 6.45 19.69
CA GLU A 54 38.62 6.20 20.30
C GLU A 54 38.41 5.80 21.75
N GLY A 55 38.96 4.65 22.07
CA GLY A 55 38.89 4.04 23.37
C GLY A 55 39.62 4.80 24.47
N VAL A 56 39.05 4.78 25.64
CA VAL A 56 39.83 4.83 26.90
C VAL A 56 39.39 3.62 27.73
N GLY A 57 40.29 2.71 27.88
CA GLY A 57 40.20 1.60 28.81
C GLY A 57 40.51 2.03 30.23
N GLN A 58 39.92 1.29 31.18
CA GLN A 58 40.44 0.84 32.49
C GLN A 58 39.25 0.29 33.26
N GLY A 59 39.16 -1.00 33.53
CA GLY A 59 39.85 -1.65 34.60
C GLY A 59 38.84 -1.97 35.69
N GLY A 60 38.42 -3.23 35.85
CA GLY A 60 37.57 -3.66 36.96
C GLY A 60 37.24 -5.16 36.85
N THR A 61 38.03 -5.96 37.51
CA THR A 61 37.94 -7.41 37.76
C THR A 61 36.70 -7.80 38.56
N GLY A 62 36.02 -8.88 38.20
CA GLY A 62 35.00 -9.51 39.01
C GLY A 62 34.51 -10.82 38.43
N THR A 63 34.90 -11.86 39.06
CA THR A 63 34.82 -13.30 38.81
C THR A 63 33.41 -13.89 38.84
N ALA A 64 33.20 -14.85 37.90
CA ALA A 64 32.79 -16.25 38.09
C ALA A 64 31.33 -16.67 38.27
N GLN A 65 30.99 -17.66 37.42
CA GLN A 65 30.16 -18.87 37.65
C GLN A 65 28.63 -18.70 37.68
N ASP A 66 27.83 -19.44 37.02
CA ASP A 66 27.75 -20.81 36.55
C ASP A 66 26.58 -21.00 35.58
N GLY A 67 26.72 -21.88 34.66
CA GLY A 67 25.99 -22.64 33.77
C GLY A 67 24.52 -22.95 33.99
N ASN A 68 23.80 -22.95 32.87
CA ASN A 68 22.93 -24.07 32.50
C ASN A 68 22.60 -24.03 31.00
N PRO A 69 22.76 -25.12 30.24
CA PRO A 69 22.42 -25.23 28.85
C PRO A 69 21.05 -25.90 28.72
N ASN A 70 20.08 -25.26 28.13
CA ASN A 70 19.00 -25.99 27.46
C ASN A 70 18.36 -25.16 26.34
N GLY A 71 18.35 -25.81 25.21
CA GLY A 71 18.00 -25.41 23.89
C GLY A 71 16.57 -24.90 23.67
N GLY A 72 16.48 -24.12 22.64
CA GLY A 72 15.23 -23.69 22.04
C GLY A 72 15.57 -22.91 20.78
N GLY A 73 15.24 -23.49 19.62
CA GLY A 73 15.61 -23.09 18.28
C GLY A 73 15.59 -21.61 18.01
N ALA A 74 16.71 -21.11 17.60
CA ALA A 74 16.85 -19.83 16.96
C ALA A 74 16.26 -19.95 15.53
N GLU A 75 15.13 -19.28 15.30
CA GLU A 75 14.71 -18.99 13.94
C GLU A 75 15.79 -18.11 13.30
N GLU A 76 16.36 -18.61 12.22
CA GLU A 76 17.31 -17.90 11.39
C GLU A 76 16.69 -16.60 10.90
N GLY A 77 17.04 -15.49 11.54
CA GLY A 77 16.82 -14.17 11.01
C GLY A 77 17.68 -14.01 9.77
N ASP A 78 17.07 -13.96 8.59
CA ASP A 78 17.72 -13.68 7.32
C ASP A 78 18.51 -12.38 7.42
N ALA A 79 19.81 -12.51 7.68
CA ALA A 79 20.79 -11.43 7.61
C ALA A 79 21.03 -11.13 6.11
N TRP A 80 20.36 -10.14 5.58
CA TRP A 80 20.59 -9.61 4.24
C TRP A 80 21.82 -8.68 4.26
N GLY A 81 22.98 -9.28 4.11
CA GLY A 81 24.20 -8.61 3.71
C GLY A 81 24.24 -8.53 2.18
N GLY A 82 24.05 -7.36 1.62
CA GLY A 82 24.24 -7.05 0.22
C GLY A 82 24.56 -5.57 0.11
N GLY A 83 25.85 -5.25 -0.03
CA GLY A 83 26.37 -3.89 -0.06
C GLY A 83 25.87 -3.11 -1.27
N ASP A 84 25.38 -1.92 -1.02
CA ASP A 84 25.50 -0.76 -1.89
C ASP A 84 26.08 0.36 -1.01
N GLU A 85 27.41 0.37 -0.92
CA GLU A 85 28.18 1.41 -0.25
C GLU A 85 28.24 2.61 -1.18
N GLY A 86 27.50 3.68 -0.86
CA GLY A 86 27.74 4.92 -1.57
C GLY A 86 26.67 5.99 -1.60
N ALA A 87 25.70 6.03 -0.69
CA ALA A 87 24.91 7.25 -0.48
C ALA A 87 24.56 7.36 0.99
N CYS A 88 24.96 8.45 1.62
CA CYS A 88 24.60 8.80 2.99
C CYS A 88 23.06 9.03 3.03
N ALA A 89 22.31 7.94 3.16
CA ALA A 89 20.85 8.00 3.24
C ALA A 89 20.47 8.63 4.58
N SER A 90 19.69 9.71 4.53
CA SER A 90 19.12 10.32 5.72
C SER A 90 18.37 9.27 6.56
N PRO A 91 18.43 9.33 7.91
CA PRO A 91 17.73 8.39 8.76
C PRO A 91 16.22 8.41 8.44
N SER A 92 15.62 7.23 8.33
CA SER A 92 14.18 7.12 8.07
C SER A 92 13.39 7.74 9.23
N PRO A 93 12.47 8.68 8.98
CA PRO A 93 11.64 9.23 10.03
C PRO A 93 10.76 8.15 10.65
N ALA A 94 10.61 8.19 11.97
CA ALA A 94 9.74 7.25 12.70
C ALA A 94 8.27 7.43 12.32
N THR A 95 7.52 6.33 12.27
CA THR A 95 6.07 6.37 12.15
C THR A 95 5.45 6.88 13.45
N ARG A 96 4.48 7.80 13.33
CA ARG A 96 3.65 8.27 14.43
C ARG A 96 2.22 7.79 14.22
N VAL A 97 1.62 7.25 15.27
CA VAL A 97 0.24 6.76 15.24
C VAL A 97 -0.66 7.73 16.00
N HIS A 98 -1.68 8.22 15.32
CA HIS A 98 -2.73 9.08 15.87
C HIS A 98 -4.00 8.24 16.03
N PHE A 99 -4.65 8.32 17.16
CA PHE A 99 -5.90 7.60 17.39
C PHE A 99 -7.10 8.49 17.08
N GLU A 100 -7.99 7.99 16.24
CA GLU A 100 -9.25 8.65 15.86
C GLU A 100 -10.43 7.86 16.41
N THR A 101 -11.41 8.56 17.01
CA THR A 101 -12.73 7.99 17.28
C THR A 101 -13.58 8.16 16.03
N ALA A 102 -13.72 7.10 15.26
CA ALA A 102 -14.48 7.11 14.02
C ALA A 102 -15.98 7.27 14.30
N ARG A 103 -16.68 8.06 13.46
CA ARG A 103 -18.14 8.22 13.49
C ARG A 103 -18.86 7.25 12.56
N SER A 104 -18.16 6.77 11.52
CA SER A 104 -18.65 5.78 10.56
C SER A 104 -17.52 4.83 10.19
N ALA A 105 -17.84 3.55 10.04
CA ALA A 105 -16.93 2.51 9.57
C ALA A 105 -17.11 2.25 8.07
N LEU A 106 -18.35 2.26 7.60
CA LEU A 106 -18.69 2.01 6.20
C LEU A 106 -18.50 3.27 5.36
N CYS A 107 -17.85 3.07 4.22
CA CYS A 107 -17.64 4.10 3.22
C CYS A 107 -18.28 3.61 1.92
N ALA A 108 -19.27 4.35 1.41
CA ALA A 108 -19.89 4.03 0.13
C ALA A 108 -18.94 4.31 -1.03
N ASN A 109 -19.05 3.50 -2.07
CA ASN A 109 -18.32 3.64 -3.31
C ASN A 109 -19.29 3.63 -4.49
N ASP A 110 -19.47 4.78 -5.11
CA ASP A 110 -20.35 4.98 -6.24
C ASP A 110 -19.65 4.83 -7.60
N SER A 111 -18.39 4.35 -7.59
CA SER A 111 -17.57 4.19 -8.79
C SER A 111 -17.97 2.93 -9.56
N PRO A 112 -18.52 3.03 -10.78
CA PRO A 112 -19.06 1.90 -11.53
C PRO A 112 -17.95 0.94 -12.05
N ASP A 113 -16.71 1.37 -12.02
CA ASP A 113 -15.53 0.60 -12.45
C ASP A 113 -14.87 -0.23 -11.33
N ILE A 114 -15.48 -0.23 -10.13
CA ILE A 114 -15.01 -0.98 -8.97
C ILE A 114 -16.06 -2.01 -8.57
N PHE A 115 -15.64 -3.23 -8.26
CA PHE A 115 -16.52 -4.37 -8.04
C PHE A 115 -17.20 -4.41 -6.65
N PHE A 116 -16.85 -3.52 -5.74
CA PHE A 116 -17.46 -3.42 -4.40
C PHE A 116 -18.16 -2.07 -4.20
N GLU A 117 -19.25 -2.09 -3.49
CA GLU A 117 -20.06 -0.89 -3.22
C GLU A 117 -19.74 -0.27 -1.85
N LEU A 118 -19.19 -1.04 -0.93
CA LEU A 118 -18.82 -0.59 0.41
C LEU A 118 -17.37 -0.89 0.70
N SER A 119 -16.77 -0.06 1.52
CA SER A 119 -15.43 -0.32 2.05
C SER A 119 -15.31 -0.01 3.52
N VAL A 120 -14.39 -0.73 4.18
CA VAL A 120 -13.94 -0.45 5.55
C VAL A 120 -12.44 -0.26 5.53
N ASN A 121 -11.99 0.88 6.06
CA ASN A 121 -10.58 1.20 6.17
C ASN A 121 -10.24 1.51 7.65
N PRO A 122 -9.60 0.59 8.38
CA PRO A 122 -9.24 0.77 9.78
C PRO A 122 -8.26 1.91 10.02
N TYR A 123 -7.54 2.31 8.98
CA TYR A 123 -6.49 3.31 9.04
C TYR A 123 -6.67 4.40 7.99
N ARG A 124 -5.97 5.54 8.19
CA ARG A 124 -5.64 6.53 7.14
C ARG A 124 -4.13 6.68 7.10
N GLY A 125 -3.55 6.84 5.91
CA GLY A 125 -2.13 6.69 5.68
C GLY A 125 -1.70 5.23 5.62
N CYS A 126 -0.52 4.96 5.09
CA CYS A 126 -0.04 3.59 4.91
C CYS A 126 1.49 3.52 4.94
N GLU A 127 2.01 2.78 5.90
CA GLU A 127 3.45 2.59 6.09
C GLU A 127 4.15 1.85 4.95
N HIS A 128 3.42 1.13 4.07
CA HIS A 128 4.02 0.44 2.92
C HIS A 128 4.77 1.40 2.00
N GLY A 129 4.39 2.68 2.00
CA GLY A 129 5.10 3.72 1.30
C GLY A 129 5.07 3.60 -0.22
N CYS A 130 4.10 2.89 -0.81
CA CYS A 130 4.02 2.75 -2.26
C CYS A 130 4.00 4.12 -2.95
N ILE A 131 4.97 4.37 -3.83
CA ILE A 131 5.10 5.67 -4.50
C ILE A 131 3.91 5.99 -5.41
N TYR A 132 3.29 4.99 -5.97
CA TYR A 132 2.18 5.10 -6.91
C TYR A 132 0.79 5.03 -6.23
N CYS A 133 0.72 5.07 -4.90
CA CYS A 133 -0.55 4.87 -4.18
C CYS A 133 -1.53 6.01 -4.44
N TYR A 134 -2.64 5.71 -5.12
CA TYR A 134 -3.68 6.69 -5.45
C TYR A 134 -4.39 7.29 -4.21
N ALA A 135 -4.21 6.68 -3.03
CA ALA A 135 -4.80 7.16 -1.80
C ALA A 135 -3.96 8.27 -1.12
N ARG A 136 -2.70 8.50 -1.54
CA ARG A 136 -1.82 9.54 -0.97
C ARG A 136 -2.48 10.92 -0.86
N PRO A 137 -3.16 11.42 -1.90
CA PRO A 137 -3.82 12.72 -1.85
C PRO A 137 -4.94 12.83 -0.80
N THR A 138 -5.44 11.71 -0.27
CA THR A 138 -6.46 11.75 0.80
C THR A 138 -5.90 12.29 2.12
N HIS A 139 -4.59 12.25 2.31
CA HIS A 139 -3.92 12.80 3.49
C HIS A 139 -4.01 14.31 3.58
N SER A 140 -4.17 14.98 2.44
CA SER A 140 -4.42 16.42 2.35
C SER A 140 -5.67 16.86 3.11
N TYR A 141 -6.70 16.01 3.20
CA TYR A 141 -7.90 16.29 4.02
C TYR A 141 -7.65 16.30 5.52
N LEU A 142 -6.51 15.72 5.95
CA LEU A 142 -6.06 15.73 7.35
C LEU A 142 -5.04 16.85 7.61
N ASN A 143 -4.81 17.73 6.63
CA ASN A 143 -3.77 18.74 6.65
C ASN A 143 -2.35 18.18 6.79
N PHE A 144 -2.14 16.97 6.26
CA PHE A 144 -0.85 16.29 6.15
C PHE A 144 -0.37 16.26 4.70
N SER A 145 0.95 16.18 4.50
CA SER A 145 1.52 16.00 3.18
C SER A 145 1.13 14.64 2.56
N PRO A 146 0.74 14.60 1.28
CA PRO A 146 0.55 13.33 0.55
C PRO A 146 1.87 12.59 0.27
N GLY A 147 3.00 13.24 0.48
CA GLY A 147 4.33 12.66 0.39
C GLY A 147 4.68 11.83 1.62
N LEU A 148 5.67 12.31 2.37
CA LEU A 148 6.24 11.59 3.50
C LEU A 148 5.25 11.38 4.66
N ASP A 149 4.34 12.34 4.90
CA ASP A 149 3.38 12.19 6.01
C ASP A 149 2.39 11.04 5.77
N PHE A 150 2.03 10.75 4.52
CA PHE A 150 1.20 9.59 4.21
C PHE A 150 1.80 8.26 4.70
N GLU A 151 3.13 8.19 4.78
CA GLU A 151 3.87 7.02 5.21
C GLU A 151 4.23 7.02 6.70
N THR A 152 4.19 8.19 7.35
CA THR A 152 4.72 8.39 8.70
C THR A 152 3.71 8.89 9.72
N GLN A 153 2.60 9.51 9.28
CA GLN A 153 1.52 10.00 10.14
C GLN A 153 0.29 9.11 9.94
N ILE A 154 0.25 7.99 10.65
CA ILE A 154 -0.83 7.01 10.51
C ILE A 154 -1.95 7.34 11.48
N VAL A 155 -3.19 7.40 10.97
CA VAL A 155 -4.38 7.55 11.82
C VAL A 155 -5.05 6.19 11.97
N ALA A 156 -5.17 5.72 13.21
CA ALA A 156 -5.80 4.45 13.59
C ALA A 156 -7.19 4.70 14.19
N LYS A 157 -8.21 4.10 13.62
CA LYS A 157 -9.61 4.21 14.06
C LYS A 157 -9.89 3.18 15.14
N HIS A 158 -9.52 3.49 16.38
CA HIS A 158 -9.50 2.52 17.49
C HIS A 158 -10.85 1.85 17.80
N ASN A 159 -11.97 2.52 17.49
CA ASN A 159 -13.32 2.04 17.72
C ASN A 159 -14.01 1.45 16.48
N ILE A 160 -13.25 1.21 15.39
CA ILE A 160 -13.80 0.84 14.07
C ILE A 160 -14.72 -0.39 14.11
N ALA A 161 -14.34 -1.41 14.86
CA ALA A 161 -15.13 -2.64 15.00
C ALA A 161 -16.47 -2.39 15.71
N GLN A 162 -16.48 -1.55 16.75
CA GLN A 162 -17.69 -1.18 17.46
C GLN A 162 -18.65 -0.41 16.57
N VAL A 163 -18.13 0.58 15.82
CA VAL A 163 -18.94 1.38 14.89
C VAL A 163 -19.48 0.50 13.76
N LEU A 164 -18.64 -0.38 13.19
CA LEU A 164 -19.07 -1.32 12.15
C LEU A 164 -20.21 -2.22 12.65
N ARG A 165 -20.09 -2.78 13.86
CA ARG A 165 -21.14 -3.58 14.47
C ARG A 165 -22.46 -2.82 14.56
N GLN A 166 -22.43 -1.57 15.00
CA GLN A 166 -23.61 -0.72 15.12
C GLN A 166 -24.26 -0.43 13.76
N GLU A 167 -23.43 -0.13 12.73
CA GLU A 167 -23.92 0.15 11.38
C GLU A 167 -24.54 -1.08 10.72
N LEU A 168 -23.90 -2.25 10.82
CA LEU A 168 -24.42 -3.51 10.28
C LEU A 168 -25.69 -3.98 11.00
N ALA A 169 -25.87 -3.63 12.29
CA ALA A 169 -27.06 -3.97 13.07
C ALA A 169 -28.28 -3.08 12.77
N GLN A 170 -28.13 -2.00 11.98
CA GLN A 170 -29.22 -1.09 11.66
C GLN A 170 -30.32 -1.81 10.87
N PRO A 171 -31.62 -1.59 11.19
CA PRO A 171 -32.71 -2.23 10.46
C PRO A 171 -32.77 -1.90 8.97
N ARG A 172 -32.22 -0.75 8.60
CA ARG A 172 -32.20 -0.27 7.19
C ARG A 172 -30.97 -0.73 6.41
N TYR A 173 -30.03 -1.42 7.07
CA TYR A 173 -28.82 -1.87 6.38
C TYR A 173 -29.16 -3.02 5.42
N VAL A 174 -28.76 -2.84 4.18
CA VAL A 174 -28.87 -3.85 3.12
C VAL A 174 -27.47 -4.34 2.79
N PRO A 175 -27.19 -5.67 2.86
CA PRO A 175 -25.85 -6.18 2.57
C PRO A 175 -25.48 -5.95 1.11
N ARG A 176 -24.27 -5.45 0.91
CA ARG A 176 -23.66 -5.19 -0.40
C ARG A 176 -22.21 -5.68 -0.39
N LEU A 177 -21.62 -5.83 -1.57
CA LEU A 177 -20.21 -6.24 -1.65
C LEU A 177 -19.32 -5.23 -0.92
N LEU A 178 -18.54 -5.73 0.02
CA LEU A 178 -17.69 -4.94 0.90
C LEU A 178 -16.23 -5.31 0.71
N ASN A 179 -15.35 -4.30 0.65
CA ASN A 179 -13.91 -4.51 0.62
C ASN A 179 -13.23 -3.90 1.86
N ILE A 180 -12.28 -4.65 2.45
CA ILE A 180 -11.44 -4.17 3.54
C ILE A 180 -10.08 -3.75 2.96
N GLY A 181 -9.64 -2.52 3.27
CA GLY A 181 -8.31 -2.03 2.85
C GLY A 181 -8.26 -1.42 1.45
N SER A 182 -9.33 -0.80 0.97
CA SER A 182 -9.38 -0.16 -0.35
C SER A 182 -8.55 1.13 -0.45
N ALA A 183 -8.47 1.93 0.61
CA ALA A 183 -7.73 3.19 0.62
C ALA A 183 -6.37 3.10 1.32
N THR A 184 -6.21 2.15 2.23
CA THR A 184 -4.95 1.86 2.93
C THR A 184 -4.77 0.36 3.04
N ASP A 185 -3.54 -0.11 3.08
CA ASP A 185 -3.34 -1.55 3.33
C ASP A 185 -3.75 -1.88 4.77
N CYS A 186 -4.69 -2.78 4.91
CA CYS A 186 -5.24 -3.17 6.20
C CYS A 186 -4.25 -4.02 7.03
N TYR A 187 -3.20 -4.56 6.42
CA TYR A 187 -2.12 -5.29 7.09
C TYR A 187 -0.78 -4.56 7.03
N GLN A 188 -0.79 -3.23 6.98
CA GLN A 188 0.42 -2.43 7.12
C GLN A 188 1.12 -2.70 8.47
N PRO A 189 2.42 -2.39 8.64
CA PRO A 189 3.19 -2.79 9.82
C PRO A 189 2.53 -2.52 11.18
N VAL A 190 1.88 -1.37 11.37
CA VAL A 190 1.19 -1.00 12.63
C VAL A 190 0.06 -1.96 13.00
N GLU A 191 -0.52 -2.67 12.04
CA GLU A 191 -1.59 -3.66 12.28
C GLU A 191 -1.10 -4.86 13.11
N ARG A 192 0.22 -5.13 13.17
CA ARG A 192 0.76 -6.20 14.01
C ARG A 192 0.42 -6.00 15.49
N ASP A 193 0.47 -4.75 15.92
CA ASP A 193 0.25 -4.37 17.31
C ASP A 193 -1.22 -4.03 17.57
N LEU A 194 -1.84 -3.24 16.69
CA LEU A 194 -3.19 -2.70 16.93
C LEU A 194 -4.31 -3.68 16.60
N LYS A 195 -4.12 -4.62 15.68
CA LYS A 195 -5.08 -5.68 15.32
C LYS A 195 -6.49 -5.18 14.97
N LEU A 196 -6.60 -3.97 14.43
CA LEU A 196 -7.89 -3.38 14.07
C LEU A 196 -8.56 -4.10 12.90
N THR A 197 -7.77 -4.58 11.92
CA THR A 197 -8.29 -5.39 10.82
C THR A 197 -8.86 -6.71 11.32
N ARG A 198 -8.15 -7.37 12.25
CA ARG A 198 -8.66 -8.59 12.87
C ARG A 198 -10.00 -8.34 13.56
N SER A 199 -10.13 -7.27 14.33
CA SER A 199 -11.38 -6.92 15.00
C SER A 199 -12.53 -6.63 14.03
N VAL A 200 -12.24 -6.05 12.87
CA VAL A 200 -13.22 -5.88 11.77
C VAL A 200 -13.65 -7.24 11.22
N ILE A 201 -12.72 -8.15 10.94
CA ILE A 201 -13.03 -9.50 10.44
C ILE A 201 -13.88 -10.29 11.46
N GLU A 202 -13.61 -10.14 12.75
CA GLU A 202 -14.42 -10.75 13.81
C GLU A 202 -15.88 -10.28 13.78
N VAL A 203 -16.12 -8.98 13.55
CA VAL A 203 -17.49 -8.45 13.35
C VAL A 203 -18.14 -9.01 12.08
N MET A 204 -17.37 -9.10 10.97
CA MET A 204 -17.88 -9.68 9.73
C MET A 204 -18.25 -11.16 9.91
N ARG A 205 -17.46 -11.92 10.67
CA ARG A 205 -17.74 -13.32 11.03
C ARG A 205 -19.01 -13.42 11.84
N GLU A 206 -19.16 -12.61 12.86
CA GLU A 206 -20.35 -12.62 13.73
C GLU A 206 -21.62 -12.29 12.94
N ALA A 207 -21.58 -11.26 12.08
CA ALA A 207 -22.67 -10.87 11.20
C ALA A 207 -22.92 -11.84 10.05
N ARG A 208 -22.01 -12.78 9.79
CA ARG A 208 -21.95 -13.59 8.56
C ARG A 208 -22.00 -12.72 7.30
N HIS A 209 -21.36 -11.56 7.37
CA HIS A 209 -21.33 -10.60 6.26
C HIS A 209 -20.18 -10.94 5.31
N PRO A 210 -20.44 -11.13 4.00
CA PRO A 210 -19.40 -11.41 3.03
C PRO A 210 -18.55 -10.18 2.74
N PHE A 211 -17.23 -10.41 2.56
CA PHE A 211 -16.27 -9.36 2.25
C PHE A 211 -15.12 -9.88 1.41
N SER A 212 -14.48 -8.96 0.71
CA SER A 212 -13.14 -9.15 0.14
C SER A 212 -12.13 -8.30 0.87
N LEU A 213 -10.86 -8.64 0.79
CA LEU A 213 -9.77 -7.79 1.23
C LEU A 213 -8.64 -7.78 0.22
N ILE A 214 -7.88 -6.68 0.20
CA ILE A 214 -6.72 -6.55 -0.66
C ILE A 214 -5.52 -6.09 0.15
N THR A 215 -4.36 -6.73 -0.07
CA THR A 215 -3.15 -6.43 0.69
C THR A 215 -1.86 -6.69 -0.11
N LYS A 216 -0.77 -6.05 0.32
CA LYS A 216 0.62 -6.34 -0.07
C LYS A 216 1.42 -6.99 1.05
N SER A 217 0.76 -7.32 2.15
CA SER A 217 1.39 -7.84 3.36
C SER A 217 1.20 -9.34 3.51
N SER A 218 2.19 -10.00 4.05
CA SER A 218 2.04 -11.37 4.55
C SER A 218 1.32 -11.45 5.90
N GLY A 219 1.03 -10.30 6.53
CA GLY A 219 0.30 -10.24 7.80
C GLY A 219 -1.09 -10.86 7.77
N VAL A 220 -1.69 -11.00 6.58
CA VAL A 220 -2.99 -11.66 6.39
C VAL A 220 -2.99 -13.12 6.85
N GLU A 221 -1.84 -13.80 6.83
CA GLU A 221 -1.70 -15.19 7.29
C GLU A 221 -1.99 -15.35 8.79
N ARG A 222 -1.78 -14.30 9.58
CA ARG A 222 -2.15 -14.27 11.02
C ARG A 222 -3.63 -14.59 11.24
N ASP A 223 -4.49 -14.19 10.33
CA ASP A 223 -5.94 -14.26 10.48
C ASP A 223 -6.57 -15.41 9.66
N LEU A 224 -5.77 -16.42 9.26
CA LEU A 224 -6.25 -17.63 8.58
C LEU A 224 -7.27 -18.41 9.41
N ASP A 225 -7.17 -18.37 10.74
CA ASP A 225 -8.13 -18.97 11.68
C ASP A 225 -9.54 -18.37 11.54
N LEU A 226 -9.66 -17.13 11.09
CA LEU A 226 -10.92 -16.45 10.79
C LEU A 226 -11.31 -16.60 9.32
N LEU A 227 -10.34 -16.44 8.41
CA LEU A 227 -10.59 -16.38 6.96
C LEU A 227 -10.99 -17.74 6.38
N ALA A 228 -10.34 -18.84 6.79
CA ALA A 228 -10.63 -20.16 6.23
C ALA A 228 -12.07 -20.65 6.53
N PRO A 229 -12.60 -20.55 7.77
CA PRO A 229 -14.00 -20.90 8.03
C PRO A 229 -15.00 -19.98 7.32
N LEU A 230 -14.66 -18.71 7.12
CA LEU A 230 -15.50 -17.77 6.37
C LEU A 230 -15.50 -18.08 4.87
N ALA A 231 -14.34 -18.41 4.32
CA ALA A 231 -14.19 -18.80 2.93
C ALA A 231 -14.97 -20.08 2.59
N ALA A 232 -14.95 -21.07 3.47
CA ALA A 232 -15.74 -22.30 3.32
C ALA A 232 -17.26 -22.03 3.22
N GLN A 233 -17.71 -20.88 3.73
CA GLN A 233 -19.09 -20.41 3.65
C GLN A 233 -19.31 -19.38 2.54
N ARG A 234 -18.32 -19.14 1.66
CA ARG A 234 -18.36 -18.10 0.63
C ARG A 234 -18.53 -16.68 1.18
N LEU A 235 -17.94 -16.42 2.37
CA LEU A 235 -18.02 -15.13 3.05
C LEU A 235 -16.72 -14.33 2.98
N ALA A 236 -15.61 -14.92 2.55
CA ALA A 236 -14.33 -14.22 2.45
C ALA A 236 -13.58 -14.56 1.15
N ALA A 237 -12.93 -13.57 0.56
CA ALA A 237 -11.97 -13.69 -0.52
C ALA A 237 -10.81 -12.73 -0.31
N VAL A 238 -9.60 -13.11 -0.70
CA VAL A 238 -8.39 -12.31 -0.51
C VAL A 238 -7.72 -12.01 -1.85
N TYR A 239 -7.30 -10.76 -2.05
CA TYR A 239 -6.48 -10.36 -3.17
C TYR A 239 -5.10 -9.93 -2.69
N VAL A 240 -4.06 -10.55 -3.26
CA VAL A 240 -2.67 -10.18 -2.98
C VAL A 240 -2.12 -9.38 -4.16
N THR A 241 -1.62 -8.18 -3.89
CA THR A 241 -1.06 -7.35 -4.96
C THR A 241 0.41 -7.68 -5.19
N ILE A 242 0.78 -7.96 -6.44
CA ILE A 242 2.16 -8.15 -6.89
C ILE A 242 2.34 -7.33 -8.17
N ALA A 243 3.03 -6.19 -8.08
CA ALA A 243 3.26 -5.31 -9.23
C ALA A 243 4.39 -5.81 -10.14
N THR A 244 5.36 -6.53 -9.57
CA THR A 244 6.52 -7.10 -10.26
C THR A 244 7.13 -8.22 -9.42
N LEU A 245 7.86 -9.12 -10.05
CA LEU A 245 8.69 -10.15 -9.38
C LEU A 245 10.11 -9.65 -9.09
N ASP A 246 10.55 -8.55 -9.71
CA ASP A 246 11.85 -7.95 -9.41
C ASP A 246 11.85 -7.36 -8.00
N ALA A 247 12.61 -8.01 -7.11
CA ALA A 247 12.69 -7.62 -5.70
C ALA A 247 13.36 -6.25 -5.50
N ALA A 248 14.30 -5.86 -6.36
CA ALA A 248 14.98 -4.57 -6.27
C ALA A 248 14.03 -3.44 -6.71
N LEU A 249 13.26 -3.65 -7.79
CA LEU A 249 12.23 -2.73 -8.23
C LEU A 249 11.12 -2.63 -7.18
N ALA A 250 10.62 -3.75 -6.68
CA ALA A 250 9.57 -3.78 -5.66
C ALA A 250 10.00 -2.99 -4.41
N ARG A 251 11.26 -3.13 -3.96
CA ARG A 251 11.78 -2.38 -2.81
C ARG A 251 11.82 -0.86 -3.06
N ARG A 252 12.10 -0.42 -4.29
CA ARG A 252 12.07 1.01 -4.65
C ARG A 252 10.64 1.57 -4.72
N MET A 253 9.70 0.75 -5.23
CA MET A 253 8.30 1.17 -5.41
C MET A 253 7.47 1.04 -4.14
N GLU A 254 7.75 0.06 -3.29
CA GLU A 254 6.95 -0.39 -2.15
C GLU A 254 7.85 -0.75 -0.95
N PRO A 255 8.60 0.19 -0.40
CA PRO A 255 9.79 -0.09 0.44
C PRO A 255 9.51 -0.87 1.73
N ARG A 256 8.29 -0.83 2.25
CA ARG A 256 7.90 -1.52 3.49
C ARG A 256 6.81 -2.59 3.29
N ALA A 257 6.46 -2.89 2.06
CA ALA A 257 5.59 -4.03 1.74
C ALA A 257 6.39 -5.34 1.72
N ALA A 258 5.71 -6.47 1.82
CA ALA A 258 6.36 -7.77 1.73
C ALA A 258 7.02 -7.96 0.35
N ALA A 259 8.18 -8.62 0.29
CA ALA A 259 8.86 -8.91 -0.97
C ALA A 259 7.99 -9.78 -1.91
N PRO A 260 8.15 -9.71 -3.24
CA PRO A 260 7.31 -10.46 -4.18
C PRO A 260 7.26 -11.96 -3.90
N HIS A 261 8.41 -12.59 -3.64
CA HIS A 261 8.47 -14.02 -3.31
C HIS A 261 7.72 -14.35 -2.00
N ARG A 262 7.69 -13.45 -1.03
CA ARG A 262 6.94 -13.62 0.22
C ARG A 262 5.44 -13.51 -0.03
N ARG A 263 5.00 -12.62 -0.93
CA ARG A 263 3.59 -12.52 -1.35
C ARG A 263 3.13 -13.76 -2.11
N LEU A 264 3.99 -14.38 -2.93
CA LEU A 264 3.68 -15.67 -3.56
C LEU A 264 3.50 -16.79 -2.53
N ARG A 265 4.34 -16.83 -1.48
CA ARG A 265 4.14 -17.75 -0.35
C ARG A 265 2.81 -17.48 0.37
N THR A 266 2.44 -16.22 0.55
CA THR A 266 1.14 -15.83 1.12
C THR A 266 -0.03 -16.32 0.27
N ILE A 267 0.04 -16.19 -1.06
CA ILE A 267 -0.97 -16.74 -1.97
C ILE A 267 -1.09 -18.25 -1.75
N ARG A 268 0.03 -18.96 -1.66
CA ARG A 268 0.04 -20.42 -1.44
C ARG A 268 -0.60 -20.79 -0.11
N ALA A 269 -0.22 -20.13 0.98
CA ALA A 269 -0.77 -20.39 2.32
C ALA A 269 -2.29 -20.15 2.36
N LEU A 270 -2.78 -19.08 1.72
CA LEU A 270 -4.21 -18.81 1.60
C LEU A 270 -4.93 -19.90 0.80
N ALA A 271 -4.38 -20.30 -0.36
CA ALA A 271 -4.96 -21.32 -1.21
C ALA A 271 -5.00 -22.71 -0.53
N GLU A 272 -3.93 -23.09 0.16
CA GLU A 272 -3.83 -24.33 0.95
C GLU A 272 -4.83 -24.35 2.11
N ALA A 273 -5.12 -23.19 2.71
CA ALA A 273 -6.14 -23.03 3.74
C ALA A 273 -7.59 -22.99 3.17
N GLY A 274 -7.77 -23.15 1.86
CA GLY A 274 -9.08 -23.13 1.20
C GLY A 274 -9.67 -21.71 1.05
N VAL A 275 -8.89 -20.66 1.23
CA VAL A 275 -9.35 -19.28 1.02
C VAL A 275 -9.24 -18.93 -0.47
N PRO A 276 -10.34 -18.50 -1.14
CA PRO A 276 -10.28 -18.01 -2.50
C PRO A 276 -9.31 -16.83 -2.61
N VAL A 277 -8.25 -17.01 -3.38
CA VAL A 277 -7.22 -16.00 -3.54
C VAL A 277 -7.08 -15.54 -4.98
N GLY A 278 -7.03 -14.23 -5.17
CA GLY A 278 -6.73 -13.57 -6.43
C GLY A 278 -5.43 -12.78 -6.39
N VAL A 279 -4.88 -12.52 -7.56
CA VAL A 279 -3.72 -11.64 -7.71
C VAL A 279 -4.11 -10.31 -8.37
N SER A 280 -3.68 -9.21 -7.76
CA SER A 280 -3.76 -7.87 -8.37
C SER A 280 -2.40 -7.52 -8.97
N VAL A 281 -2.30 -7.52 -10.31
CA VAL A 281 -1.05 -7.17 -11.01
C VAL A 281 -1.08 -5.65 -11.30
N ALA A 282 -0.98 -4.87 -10.24
CA ALA A 282 -1.23 -3.43 -10.28
C ALA A 282 -0.22 -2.61 -9.44
N PRO A 283 0.14 -1.42 -9.94
CA PRO A 283 -0.19 -0.86 -11.24
C PRO A 283 0.72 -1.38 -12.35
N GLN A 284 0.23 -1.37 -13.60
CA GLN A 284 1.07 -1.52 -14.77
C GLN A 284 1.68 -0.16 -15.12
N ILE A 285 3.00 -0.08 -15.04
CA ILE A 285 3.78 1.13 -15.29
C ILE A 285 4.67 0.89 -16.51
N PRO A 286 4.45 1.59 -17.62
CA PRO A 286 5.24 1.41 -18.85
C PRO A 286 6.74 1.53 -18.60
N PHE A 287 7.52 0.61 -19.15
CA PHE A 287 9.00 0.56 -19.04
C PHE A 287 9.52 0.32 -17.61
N ILE A 288 8.65 0.05 -16.64
CA ILE A 288 8.99 -0.20 -15.25
C ILE A 288 8.50 -1.60 -14.83
N THR A 289 7.18 -1.87 -14.90
CA THR A 289 6.61 -3.18 -14.51
C THR A 289 6.21 -3.94 -15.78
N GLU A 290 7.15 -4.62 -16.41
CA GLU A 290 6.94 -5.26 -17.72
C GLU A 290 6.78 -6.79 -17.65
N ASP A 291 6.80 -7.35 -16.45
CA ASP A 291 6.78 -8.78 -16.14
C ASP A 291 5.39 -9.33 -15.76
N MET A 292 4.31 -8.72 -16.28
CA MET A 292 2.93 -9.08 -15.94
C MET A 292 2.61 -10.57 -16.17
N GLU A 293 3.06 -11.14 -17.28
CA GLU A 293 2.82 -12.54 -17.62
C GLU A 293 3.50 -13.48 -16.62
N GLN A 294 4.73 -13.17 -16.22
CA GLN A 294 5.49 -13.95 -15.24
C GLN A 294 4.84 -13.85 -13.85
N VAL A 295 4.35 -12.66 -13.47
CA VAL A 295 3.60 -12.48 -12.21
C VAL A 295 2.34 -13.33 -12.20
N LEU A 296 1.56 -13.30 -13.29
CA LEU A 296 0.33 -14.11 -13.43
C LEU A 296 0.61 -15.61 -13.35
N GLU A 297 1.68 -16.06 -14.01
CA GLU A 297 2.10 -17.47 -13.99
C GLU A 297 2.53 -17.91 -12.59
N ALA A 298 3.43 -17.14 -11.95
CA ALA A 298 3.88 -17.43 -10.59
C ALA A 298 2.73 -17.40 -9.56
N ALA A 299 1.78 -16.47 -9.71
CA ALA A 299 0.62 -16.39 -8.84
C ALA A 299 -0.33 -17.58 -9.03
N ARG A 300 -0.56 -18.02 -10.29
CA ARG A 300 -1.36 -19.22 -10.60
C ARG A 300 -0.71 -20.46 -10.00
N ASP A 301 0.62 -20.60 -10.12
CA ASP A 301 1.37 -21.74 -9.57
C ASP A 301 1.38 -21.74 -8.03
N ALA A 302 1.22 -20.57 -7.43
CA ALA A 302 1.02 -20.41 -5.99
C ALA A 302 -0.44 -20.68 -5.56
N GLY A 303 -1.40 -20.84 -6.48
CA GLY A 303 -2.79 -21.17 -6.17
C GLY A 303 -3.81 -20.06 -6.41
N ALA A 304 -3.41 -18.91 -6.99
CA ALA A 304 -4.37 -17.87 -7.37
C ALA A 304 -5.34 -18.38 -8.46
N ARG A 305 -6.64 -18.07 -8.30
CA ARG A 305 -7.70 -18.47 -9.26
C ARG A 305 -8.19 -17.28 -10.08
N THR A 306 -8.10 -16.09 -9.54
CA THR A 306 -8.55 -14.86 -10.18
C THR A 306 -7.42 -13.84 -10.28
N ALA A 307 -7.51 -12.99 -11.28
CA ALA A 307 -6.53 -11.92 -11.49
C ALA A 307 -7.21 -10.66 -12.03
N PHE A 308 -6.66 -9.51 -11.71
CA PHE A 308 -6.97 -8.25 -12.36
C PHE A 308 -5.71 -7.36 -12.42
N TYR A 309 -5.76 -6.35 -13.29
CA TYR A 309 -4.72 -5.34 -13.37
C TYR A 309 -5.34 -3.94 -13.41
N THR A 310 -4.54 -2.95 -13.10
CA THR A 310 -4.86 -1.54 -13.35
C THR A 310 -3.65 -0.84 -13.93
N VAL A 311 -3.87 0.17 -14.76
CA VAL A 311 -2.79 1.06 -15.20
C VAL A 311 -2.45 2.07 -14.09
N LEU A 312 -1.26 2.66 -14.18
CA LEU A 312 -0.84 3.71 -13.25
C LEU A 312 -1.79 4.91 -13.31
N ARG A 313 -2.23 5.36 -12.15
CA ARG A 313 -3.08 6.55 -11.98
C ARG A 313 -2.34 7.57 -11.12
N LEU A 314 -2.29 8.81 -11.56
CA LEU A 314 -1.54 9.89 -10.91
C LEU A 314 -2.46 11.09 -10.59
N PRO A 315 -3.46 10.93 -9.70
CA PRO A 315 -4.33 12.03 -9.35
C PRO A 315 -3.59 13.07 -8.49
N TRP A 316 -3.84 14.35 -8.78
CA TRP A 316 -3.40 15.53 -8.02
C TRP A 316 -1.89 15.50 -7.70
N GLU A 317 -1.52 15.60 -6.44
CA GLU A 317 -0.15 15.69 -5.97
C GLU A 317 0.69 14.43 -6.28
N LEU A 318 0.04 13.31 -6.58
CA LEU A 318 0.73 12.06 -6.89
C LEU A 318 1.56 12.15 -8.18
N ASP A 319 1.14 12.97 -9.16
CA ASP A 319 1.93 13.20 -10.37
C ASP A 319 3.32 13.77 -10.04
N ALA A 320 3.37 14.82 -9.24
CA ALA A 320 4.63 15.45 -8.83
C ALA A 320 5.51 14.47 -8.05
N LEU A 321 4.94 13.75 -7.07
CA LEU A 321 5.66 12.74 -6.28
C LEU A 321 6.24 11.62 -7.14
N PHE A 322 5.50 11.16 -8.14
CA PHE A 322 5.96 10.09 -9.02
C PHE A 322 7.05 10.57 -9.98
N ARG A 323 6.98 11.81 -10.46
CA ARG A 323 8.05 12.44 -11.26
C ARG A 323 9.34 12.62 -10.44
N GLU A 324 9.23 13.05 -9.19
CA GLU A 324 10.38 13.12 -8.27
C GLU A 324 11.03 11.75 -8.10
N TRP A 325 10.22 10.71 -7.86
CA TRP A 325 10.71 9.34 -7.73
C TRP A 325 11.41 8.83 -9.01
N LEU A 326 10.84 9.12 -10.18
CA LEU A 326 11.48 8.79 -11.46
C LEU A 326 12.81 9.50 -11.63
N THR A 327 12.90 10.78 -11.24
CA THR A 327 14.14 11.55 -11.32
C THR A 327 15.23 10.96 -10.43
N VAL A 328 14.87 10.47 -9.25
CA VAL A 328 15.81 9.85 -8.31
C VAL A 328 16.26 8.45 -8.77
N HIS A 329 15.33 7.62 -9.25
CA HIS A 329 15.60 6.21 -9.51
C HIS A 329 15.83 5.87 -10.99
N TYR A 330 15.27 6.66 -11.92
CA TYR A 330 15.29 6.39 -13.36
C TYR A 330 15.40 7.68 -14.19
N PRO A 331 16.42 8.56 -13.94
CA PRO A 331 16.51 9.87 -14.56
C PRO A 331 16.51 9.81 -16.10
N GLN A 332 17.20 8.83 -16.68
CA GLN A 332 17.29 8.65 -18.12
C GLN A 332 15.98 8.17 -18.79
N ARG A 333 15.07 7.57 -18.01
CA ARG A 333 13.80 7.04 -18.52
C ARG A 333 12.59 7.87 -18.12
N ALA A 334 12.73 8.83 -17.21
CA ALA A 334 11.64 9.58 -16.60
C ALA A 334 10.70 10.21 -17.64
N ALA A 335 11.24 10.95 -18.61
CA ALA A 335 10.45 11.58 -19.68
C ALA A 335 9.70 10.54 -20.53
N ARG A 336 10.36 9.43 -20.89
CA ARG A 336 9.77 8.35 -21.70
C ARG A 336 8.64 7.63 -20.95
N VAL A 337 8.82 7.36 -19.67
CA VAL A 337 7.79 6.75 -18.82
C VAL A 337 6.57 7.65 -18.76
N MET A 338 6.74 8.94 -18.44
CA MET A 338 5.64 9.89 -18.34
C MET A 338 4.91 10.11 -19.65
N ALA A 339 5.62 10.20 -20.77
CA ALA A 339 5.00 10.28 -22.11
C ALA A 339 4.11 9.04 -22.36
N ARG A 340 4.57 7.84 -22.01
CA ARG A 340 3.78 6.62 -22.19
C ARG A 340 2.61 6.51 -21.22
N VAL A 341 2.72 7.03 -20.00
CA VAL A 341 1.60 7.15 -19.07
C VAL A 341 0.51 8.05 -19.66
N GLN A 342 0.88 9.18 -20.28
CA GLN A 342 -0.07 10.04 -20.97
C GLN A 342 -0.74 9.34 -22.16
N ASP A 343 0.01 8.53 -22.92
CA ASP A 343 -0.55 7.72 -24.02
C ASP A 343 -1.58 6.69 -23.50
N LEU A 344 -1.32 6.04 -22.38
CA LEU A 344 -2.24 5.08 -21.77
C LEU A 344 -3.56 5.71 -21.33
N HIS A 345 -3.56 7.00 -21.00
CA HIS A 345 -4.78 7.74 -20.65
C HIS A 345 -5.39 8.50 -21.83
N HIS A 346 -4.86 8.28 -23.05
CA HIS A 346 -5.34 8.87 -24.33
C HIS A 346 -5.62 10.37 -24.23
N LEU A 347 -4.69 11.10 -23.58
CA LEU A 347 -4.84 12.53 -23.37
C LEU A 347 -4.66 13.29 -24.71
N THR A 348 -5.47 14.32 -24.93
CA THR A 348 -5.33 15.21 -26.08
C THR A 348 -4.04 16.03 -25.97
N ASP A 349 -3.55 16.58 -27.09
CA ASP A 349 -2.35 17.42 -27.10
C ASP A 349 -2.51 18.65 -26.20
N ALA A 350 -3.70 19.24 -26.15
CA ALA A 350 -4.01 20.36 -25.25
C ALA A 350 -3.91 19.93 -23.76
N GLN A 351 -4.41 18.74 -23.40
CA GLN A 351 -4.30 18.21 -22.04
C GLN A 351 -2.85 17.88 -21.67
N ARG A 352 -2.06 17.35 -22.63
CA ARG A 352 -0.63 17.08 -22.45
C ARG A 352 0.16 18.37 -22.26
N ALA A 353 -0.12 19.38 -23.09
CA ALA A 353 0.50 20.70 -22.98
C ALA A 353 0.18 21.40 -21.65
N ALA A 354 -1.02 21.17 -21.11
CA ALA A 354 -1.42 21.61 -19.78
C ALA A 354 -0.81 20.76 -18.63
N GLY A 355 0.08 19.79 -18.94
CA GLY A 355 0.74 18.94 -17.95
C GLY A 355 -0.14 17.82 -17.37
N LYS A 356 -1.33 17.57 -17.94
CA LYS A 356 -2.21 16.49 -17.47
C LYS A 356 -1.59 15.12 -17.73
N THR A 357 -1.66 14.21 -16.76
CA THR A 357 -1.08 12.86 -16.85
C THR A 357 -2.09 11.76 -16.53
N TYR A 358 -3.30 12.13 -16.12
CA TYR A 358 -4.32 11.22 -15.67
C TYR A 358 -5.71 11.65 -16.16
N ASP A 359 -6.48 10.67 -16.60
CA ASP A 359 -7.91 10.83 -16.87
C ASP A 359 -8.72 10.22 -15.72
N SER A 360 -9.71 10.96 -15.23
CA SER A 360 -10.58 10.53 -14.13
C SER A 360 -11.86 9.83 -14.59
N ASP A 361 -12.08 9.69 -15.89
CA ASP A 361 -13.24 9.01 -16.46
C ASP A 361 -13.30 7.55 -15.98
N PHE A 362 -14.44 7.16 -15.45
CA PHE A 362 -14.65 5.82 -14.90
C PHE A 362 -14.49 4.71 -15.95
N ALA A 363 -14.78 4.97 -17.23
CA ALA A 363 -14.66 3.99 -18.29
C ALA A 363 -13.18 3.63 -18.59
N THR A 364 -12.29 4.59 -18.41
CA THR A 364 -10.89 4.49 -18.87
C THR A 364 -9.83 4.53 -17.76
N ARG A 365 -10.11 5.18 -16.64
CA ARG A 365 -9.10 5.43 -15.60
C ARG A 365 -8.38 4.20 -15.04
N MET A 366 -9.04 3.01 -15.05
CA MET A 366 -8.49 1.78 -14.50
C MET A 366 -7.72 0.97 -15.54
N LYS A 367 -8.17 0.98 -16.77
CA LYS A 367 -7.64 0.14 -17.85
C LYS A 367 -6.85 0.91 -18.89
N GLY A 368 -6.97 2.24 -18.89
CA GLY A 368 -6.48 3.08 -19.95
C GLY A 368 -7.36 3.03 -21.20
N SER A 369 -6.92 3.70 -22.27
CA SER A 369 -7.53 3.70 -23.60
C SER A 369 -6.47 3.89 -24.69
N GLY A 370 -6.81 3.54 -25.95
CA GLY A 370 -5.91 3.60 -27.09
C GLY A 370 -4.98 2.39 -27.20
N LEU A 371 -4.12 2.43 -28.24
CA LEU A 371 -3.33 1.29 -28.70
C LEU A 371 -2.54 0.58 -27.59
N TRP A 372 -1.90 1.33 -26.71
CA TRP A 372 -1.07 0.75 -25.65
C TRP A 372 -1.92 0.09 -24.56
N ALA A 373 -3.05 0.66 -24.22
CA ALA A 373 -3.98 0.06 -23.29
C ALA A 373 -4.59 -1.21 -23.88
N ASP A 374 -4.93 -1.22 -25.17
CA ASP A 374 -5.45 -2.38 -25.88
C ASP A 374 -4.43 -3.53 -25.92
N LEU A 375 -3.16 -3.22 -26.20
CA LEU A 375 -2.07 -4.20 -26.15
C LEU A 375 -1.92 -4.81 -24.74
N LEU A 376 -1.94 -3.96 -23.70
CA LEU A 376 -1.85 -4.41 -22.34
C LEU A 376 -3.03 -5.30 -21.96
N HIS A 377 -4.24 -4.90 -22.38
CA HIS A 377 -5.45 -5.70 -22.17
C HIS A 377 -5.36 -7.07 -22.89
N GLN A 378 -4.89 -7.10 -24.13
CA GLN A 378 -4.73 -8.36 -24.88
C GLN A 378 -3.69 -9.27 -24.22
N ARG A 379 -2.54 -8.73 -23.78
CA ARG A 379 -1.51 -9.49 -23.05
C ARG A 379 -2.12 -10.13 -21.79
N PHE A 380 -2.80 -9.34 -20.99
CA PHE A 380 -3.47 -9.82 -19.77
C PHE A 380 -4.51 -10.90 -20.08
N ALA A 381 -5.45 -10.64 -21.01
CA ALA A 381 -6.54 -11.55 -21.35
C ALA A 381 -6.04 -12.88 -21.91
N ASN A 382 -5.04 -12.83 -22.81
CA ASN A 382 -4.45 -14.03 -23.41
C ASN A 382 -3.72 -14.87 -22.36
N THR A 383 -2.98 -14.22 -21.45
CA THR A 383 -2.28 -14.91 -20.36
C THR A 383 -3.26 -15.53 -19.37
N CYS A 384 -4.28 -14.80 -18.94
CA CYS A 384 -5.33 -15.36 -18.07
C CYS A 384 -6.02 -16.57 -18.71
N ARG A 385 -6.34 -16.49 -20.00
CA ARG A 385 -6.95 -17.61 -20.75
C ARG A 385 -6.02 -18.82 -20.80
N ARG A 386 -4.75 -18.63 -21.13
CA ARG A 386 -3.72 -19.68 -21.16
C ARG A 386 -3.55 -20.36 -19.80
N LEU A 387 -3.53 -19.57 -18.73
CA LEU A 387 -3.32 -20.04 -17.36
C LEU A 387 -4.58 -20.57 -16.67
N GLY A 388 -5.74 -20.34 -17.25
CA GLY A 388 -7.03 -20.73 -16.66
C GLY A 388 -7.48 -19.84 -15.50
N LEU A 389 -6.94 -18.62 -15.39
CA LEU A 389 -7.38 -17.61 -14.44
C LEU A 389 -8.75 -17.03 -14.87
N ASN A 390 -9.53 -16.58 -13.89
CA ASN A 390 -10.85 -15.94 -14.10
C ASN A 390 -11.91 -16.82 -14.78
N ARG A 391 -11.74 -18.16 -14.79
CA ARG A 391 -12.74 -19.09 -15.38
C ARG A 391 -14.02 -19.10 -14.57
N GLU A 392 -13.89 -19.13 -13.25
CA GLU A 392 -15.00 -19.15 -12.32
C GLU A 392 -14.89 -17.94 -11.41
N ARG A 393 -16.00 -17.22 -11.25
CA ARG A 393 -16.12 -16.21 -10.21
C ARG A 393 -16.81 -16.88 -9.02
N GLU A 394 -16.04 -17.22 -8.00
CA GLU A 394 -16.62 -17.59 -6.72
C GLU A 394 -17.29 -16.35 -6.14
N GLY A 395 -18.59 -16.24 -6.34
CA GLY A 395 -19.38 -15.12 -5.81
C GLY A 395 -19.48 -15.23 -4.30
N LEU A 396 -19.20 -14.13 -3.60
CA LEU A 396 -19.49 -13.99 -2.18
C LEU A 396 -21.01 -14.02 -1.95
N ASP A 397 -21.46 -14.74 -0.91
CA ASP A 397 -22.86 -15.01 -0.66
C ASP A 397 -23.50 -13.99 0.30
N LEU A 398 -24.13 -12.95 -0.27
CA LEU A 398 -24.85 -11.92 0.48
C LEU A 398 -26.09 -12.46 1.23
N GLY A 399 -26.64 -13.59 0.81
CA GLY A 399 -27.80 -14.22 1.45
C GLY A 399 -27.54 -14.80 2.85
N GLN A 400 -26.27 -14.92 3.21
CA GLN A 400 -25.87 -15.41 4.53
C GLN A 400 -25.82 -14.36 5.62
N PHE A 401 -25.95 -13.08 5.29
CA PHE A 401 -25.93 -12.01 6.28
C PHE A 401 -27.01 -12.15 7.34
N ARG A 402 -26.62 -12.01 8.62
CA ARG A 402 -27.47 -12.22 9.81
C ARG A 402 -27.29 -11.08 10.81
N PRO A 403 -27.93 -9.92 10.62
CA PRO A 403 -27.80 -8.76 11.50
C PRO A 403 -28.34 -9.03 12.93
N GLY A 404 -29.25 -9.99 13.09
CA GLY A 404 -29.77 -10.38 14.39
C GLY A 404 -28.70 -10.87 15.37
N LEU A 405 -27.64 -11.50 14.87
CA LEU A 405 -26.52 -11.99 15.70
C LEU A 405 -25.76 -10.82 16.35
N LEU A 406 -25.71 -9.66 15.74
CA LEU A 406 -25.04 -8.47 16.27
C LEU A 406 -25.81 -7.78 17.39
N ARG A 407 -27.10 -8.10 17.58
CA ARG A 407 -27.97 -7.49 18.59
C ARG A 407 -28.06 -8.29 19.88
N GLY A 408 -27.29 -9.38 20.00
CA GLY A 408 -27.36 -10.28 21.15
C GLY A 408 -28.66 -11.09 21.22
N GLN A 409 -29.52 -11.02 20.20
CA GLN A 409 -30.66 -11.92 20.06
C GLN A 409 -30.17 -13.20 19.39
N GLY A 410 -29.88 -14.21 20.22
CA GLY A 410 -29.75 -15.56 19.71
C GLY A 410 -31.02 -15.97 18.97
N SER A 411 -30.87 -16.66 17.81
CA SER A 411 -32.00 -17.28 17.13
C SER A 411 -32.71 -18.22 18.08
N LEU A 412 -33.99 -17.98 18.34
CA LEU A 412 -34.83 -18.85 19.15
C LEU A 412 -35.42 -20.02 18.33
N PHE A 413 -34.97 -20.15 17.06
CA PHE A 413 -35.41 -21.23 16.15
C PHE A 413 -34.27 -21.76 15.31
#